data_251306adf4d81a4c511b3140f69560fe
#
_entry.id   251306adf4d81a4c511b3140f69560fe
#
_cell.length_a   1.000
_cell.length_b   1.000
_cell.length_c   1.000
_cell.angle_alpha   90.00
_cell.angle_beta   90.00
_cell.angle_gamma   90.00
#
_symmetry.space_group_name_H-M   'P 1'
#
loop_
_entity.id
_entity.type
_entity.pdbx_description
1 polymer ?
#
loop_
_entity_poly.entity_id
_entity_poly.type
_entity_poly.pdbx_seq_one_letter_code
_entity_poly.pdbx_strand_id
1 'polypeptide(L)'
;MNFSLNKQLSYSISFIALLLLSACSDPLKGKINQQIPLSEQRVKQLAKALDTNQVRNASLINQYAEKVARKKPSLTALVDEFRKDATSQGQMFKALENRLSTVKTQPNMFANNQAIYDELINIYQAADPLLYSDALSDPLNVLADMSDGELPRVNSLSKTQSKKANNAQDFGTGQQLIGNPSYGNWQTGSNGMSFWAWYGMYSVMGDLFGRRTSYNDWGRSRNYSYYNDYGRTRYSSPSQLKTQNKLDTRASKSFDSRGKKYTSAYSKNRTGSSSLSSQSKTAQTSANRFRSSSVNKSKSSYSKYKSKNASFRNSSSNTSRGFRRGK
;
A
#
# COMPACT_ATOMS: atom_id res chain seq x y z
N MET A 1 26.59 -68.42 -2.58
CA MET A 1 25.37 -67.79 -1.99
C MET A 1 25.47 -66.29 -1.74
N ASN A 2 26.44 -65.54 -2.33
CA ASN A 2 26.67 -64.11 -2.09
C ASN A 2 26.20 -63.17 -3.20
N PHE A 3 25.70 -63.68 -4.33
CA PHE A 3 25.26 -62.87 -5.47
C PHE A 3 23.86 -62.30 -5.34
N SER A 4 22.98 -62.92 -4.54
CA SER A 4 21.58 -62.49 -4.33
C SER A 4 21.48 -61.29 -3.34
N LEU A 5 22.33 -61.26 -2.32
CA LEU A 5 22.30 -60.24 -1.24
C LEU A 5 22.71 -58.87 -1.76
N ASN A 6 23.72 -58.81 -2.65
CA ASN A 6 24.20 -57.53 -3.20
C ASN A 6 23.20 -56.87 -4.17
N LYS A 7 22.39 -57.68 -4.91
CA LYS A 7 21.31 -57.12 -5.74
C LYS A 7 20.18 -56.57 -4.91
N GLN A 8 19.75 -57.22 -3.84
CA GLN A 8 18.70 -56.69 -2.96
C GLN A 8 19.16 -55.43 -2.22
N LEU A 9 20.41 -55.38 -1.79
CA LEU A 9 20.99 -54.17 -1.16
C LEU A 9 21.06 -53.00 -2.15
N SER A 10 21.41 -53.24 -3.40
CA SER A 10 21.45 -52.26 -4.47
C SER A 10 20.06 -51.66 -4.77
N TYR A 11 19.01 -52.49 -4.83
CA TYR A 11 17.63 -52.04 -5.05
C TYR A 11 17.10 -51.25 -3.84
N SER A 12 17.44 -51.65 -2.61
CA SER A 12 17.05 -50.93 -1.40
C SER A 12 17.70 -49.53 -1.31
N ILE A 13 18.98 -49.44 -1.65
CA ILE A 13 19.70 -48.16 -1.69
C ILE A 13 19.16 -47.25 -2.79
N SER A 14 18.83 -47.81 -3.98
CA SER A 14 18.23 -47.04 -5.08
C SER A 14 16.83 -46.55 -4.74
N PHE A 15 16.03 -47.35 -4.03
CA PHE A 15 14.69 -46.94 -3.60
C PHE A 15 14.72 -45.87 -2.50
N ILE A 16 15.66 -45.96 -1.55
CA ILE A 16 15.89 -44.93 -0.53
C ILE A 16 16.41 -43.65 -1.16
N ALA A 17 17.31 -43.72 -2.15
CA ALA A 17 17.77 -42.53 -2.89
C ALA A 17 16.63 -41.85 -3.68
N LEU A 18 15.71 -42.63 -4.26
CA LEU A 18 14.54 -42.08 -4.96
C LEU A 18 13.55 -41.42 -4.00
N LEU A 19 13.38 -41.95 -2.78
CA LEU A 19 12.56 -41.34 -1.72
C LEU A 19 13.19 -40.04 -1.17
N LEU A 20 14.51 -39.95 -1.11
CA LEU A 20 15.19 -38.74 -0.66
C LEU A 20 15.13 -37.60 -1.70
N LEU A 21 15.03 -37.93 -2.99
CA LEU A 21 14.85 -36.92 -4.05
C LEU A 21 13.45 -36.29 -4.07
N SER A 22 12.44 -36.94 -3.54
CA SER A 22 11.08 -36.41 -3.42
C SER A 22 10.88 -35.50 -2.20
N ALA A 23 11.83 -35.47 -1.25
CA ALA A 23 11.73 -34.68 -0.01
C ALA A 23 12.16 -33.22 -0.14
N CYS A 24 12.67 -32.77 -1.30
CA CYS A 24 13.10 -31.41 -1.56
C CYS A 24 12.05 -30.53 -2.30
N SER A 25 10.76 -30.84 -2.16
CA SER A 25 9.75 -29.91 -2.67
C SER A 25 9.65 -28.71 -1.73
N ASP A 26 9.92 -27.51 -2.25
CA ASP A 26 9.75 -26.26 -1.50
C ASP A 26 8.29 -26.17 -1.00
N PRO A 27 8.05 -26.19 0.33
CA PRO A 27 6.69 -26.20 0.88
C PRO A 27 5.89 -24.94 0.51
N LEU A 28 6.57 -23.87 0.05
CA LEU A 28 5.94 -22.66 -0.43
C LEU A 28 5.29 -22.83 -1.81
N LYS A 29 5.81 -23.72 -2.67
CA LYS A 29 5.19 -23.98 -4.00
C LYS A 29 3.75 -24.48 -3.85
N GLY A 30 3.50 -25.40 -2.91
CA GLY A 30 2.14 -25.88 -2.61
C GLY A 30 1.22 -24.74 -2.15
N LYS A 31 1.71 -23.86 -1.26
CA LYS A 31 0.95 -22.70 -0.77
C LYS A 31 0.70 -21.68 -1.88
N ILE A 32 1.66 -21.42 -2.75
CA ILE A 32 1.51 -20.53 -3.91
C ILE A 32 0.41 -21.06 -4.83
N ASN A 33 0.47 -22.34 -5.19
CA ASN A 33 -0.51 -22.98 -6.07
C ASN A 33 -1.94 -22.93 -5.49
N GLN A 34 -2.09 -23.04 -4.18
CA GLN A 34 -3.39 -22.89 -3.50
C GLN A 34 -3.84 -21.42 -3.44
N GLN A 35 -2.92 -20.48 -3.26
CA GLN A 35 -3.24 -19.07 -3.07
C GLN A 35 -3.60 -18.35 -4.39
N ILE A 36 -3.05 -18.77 -5.52
CA ILE A 36 -3.38 -18.19 -6.83
C ILE A 36 -4.89 -18.21 -7.10
N PRO A 37 -5.59 -19.36 -7.10
CA PRO A 37 -7.03 -19.39 -7.39
C PRO A 37 -7.85 -18.62 -6.35
N LEU A 38 -7.46 -18.60 -5.09
CA LEU A 38 -8.11 -17.82 -4.04
C LEU A 38 -8.00 -16.31 -4.34
N SER A 39 -6.82 -15.86 -4.74
CA SER A 39 -6.59 -14.45 -5.11
C SER A 39 -7.36 -14.06 -6.38
N GLU A 40 -7.40 -14.94 -7.39
CA GLU A 40 -8.19 -14.75 -8.61
C GLU A 40 -9.69 -14.62 -8.30
N GLN A 41 -10.21 -15.53 -7.51
CA GLN A 41 -11.62 -15.50 -7.12
C GLN A 41 -11.95 -14.21 -6.35
N ARG A 42 -11.06 -13.77 -5.45
CA ARG A 42 -11.27 -12.56 -4.67
C ARG A 42 -11.24 -11.31 -5.54
N VAL A 43 -10.31 -11.21 -6.48
CA VAL A 43 -10.25 -10.09 -7.44
C VAL A 43 -11.49 -10.06 -8.33
N LYS A 44 -11.97 -11.21 -8.84
CA LYS A 44 -13.22 -11.29 -9.61
C LYS A 44 -14.45 -10.88 -8.79
N GLN A 45 -14.52 -11.28 -7.52
CA GLN A 45 -15.59 -10.89 -6.61
C GLN A 45 -15.58 -9.37 -6.39
N LEU A 46 -14.40 -8.77 -6.19
CA LEU A 46 -14.28 -7.32 -6.07
C LEU A 46 -14.71 -6.60 -7.34
N ALA A 47 -14.30 -7.06 -8.54
CA ALA A 47 -14.75 -6.49 -9.82
C ALA A 47 -16.27 -6.44 -9.88
N LYS A 48 -16.92 -7.58 -9.64
CA LYS A 48 -18.39 -7.67 -9.63
C LYS A 48 -19.01 -6.70 -8.61
N ALA A 49 -18.46 -6.64 -7.40
CA ALA A 49 -18.99 -5.77 -6.36
C ALA A 49 -18.85 -4.27 -6.71
N LEU A 50 -17.77 -3.88 -7.39
CA LEU A 50 -17.58 -2.53 -7.92
C LEU A 50 -18.60 -2.23 -9.03
N ASP A 51 -18.68 -3.08 -10.05
CA ASP A 51 -19.53 -2.87 -11.22
C ASP A 51 -21.03 -2.96 -10.89
N THR A 52 -21.40 -3.55 -9.75
CA THR A 52 -22.78 -3.60 -9.24
C THR A 52 -23.05 -2.62 -8.08
N ASN A 53 -22.15 -1.62 -7.85
CA ASN A 53 -22.29 -0.60 -6.81
C ASN A 53 -22.43 -1.14 -5.37
N GLN A 54 -21.90 -2.32 -5.09
CA GLN A 54 -21.96 -2.94 -3.76
C GLN A 54 -20.84 -2.47 -2.82
N VAL A 55 -19.83 -1.77 -3.34
CA VAL A 55 -18.76 -1.17 -2.55
C VAL A 55 -19.19 0.24 -2.11
N ARG A 56 -19.27 0.47 -0.81
CA ARG A 56 -19.83 1.70 -0.22
C ARG A 56 -19.23 2.98 -0.81
N ASN A 57 -17.91 3.12 -0.77
CA ASN A 57 -17.25 4.35 -1.22
C ASN A 57 -17.25 4.48 -2.74
N ALA A 58 -17.36 3.38 -3.51
CA ALA A 58 -17.61 3.42 -4.95
C ALA A 58 -18.98 4.04 -5.26
N SER A 59 -20.03 3.58 -4.55
CA SER A 59 -21.36 4.17 -4.67
C SER A 59 -21.37 5.67 -4.31
N LEU A 60 -20.65 6.08 -3.28
CA LEU A 60 -20.53 7.49 -2.91
C LEU A 60 -19.75 8.31 -3.94
N ILE A 61 -18.71 7.74 -4.56
CA ILE A 61 -17.97 8.41 -5.66
C ILE A 61 -18.94 8.76 -6.79
N ASN A 62 -19.81 7.84 -7.20
CA ASN A 62 -20.79 8.10 -8.27
C ASN A 62 -21.74 9.25 -7.90
N GLN A 63 -22.23 9.28 -6.66
CA GLN A 63 -23.13 10.33 -6.17
C GLN A 63 -22.41 11.70 -6.07
N TYR A 64 -21.17 11.72 -5.58
CA TYR A 64 -20.39 12.95 -5.45
C TYR A 64 -19.99 13.49 -6.82
N ALA A 65 -19.54 12.59 -7.71
CA ALA A 65 -19.19 12.92 -9.08
C ALA A 65 -20.36 13.57 -9.85
N GLU A 66 -21.57 13.05 -9.69
CA GLU A 66 -22.76 13.66 -10.29
C GLU A 66 -23.00 15.09 -9.81
N LYS A 67 -22.89 15.34 -8.50
CA LYS A 67 -23.07 16.67 -7.91
C LYS A 67 -21.96 17.65 -8.35
N VAL A 68 -20.71 17.20 -8.35
CA VAL A 68 -19.57 18.03 -8.78
C VAL A 68 -19.66 18.36 -10.26
N ALA A 69 -19.97 17.41 -11.13
CA ALA A 69 -20.12 17.64 -12.57
C ALA A 69 -21.23 18.66 -12.88
N ARG A 70 -22.36 18.60 -12.17
CA ARG A 70 -23.43 19.60 -12.31
C ARG A 70 -23.00 21.01 -11.87
N LYS A 71 -22.23 21.10 -10.78
CA LYS A 71 -21.75 22.38 -10.23
C LYS A 71 -20.59 22.97 -11.04
N LYS A 72 -19.71 22.12 -11.54
CA LYS A 72 -18.49 22.50 -12.26
C LYS A 72 -18.37 21.75 -13.59
N PRO A 73 -19.18 22.12 -14.62
CA PRO A 73 -19.21 21.44 -15.91
C PRO A 73 -17.84 21.40 -16.60
N SER A 74 -16.99 22.41 -16.38
CA SER A 74 -15.61 22.45 -16.92
C SER A 74 -14.70 21.32 -16.41
N LEU A 75 -15.06 20.68 -15.30
CA LEU A 75 -14.30 19.58 -14.68
C LEU A 75 -14.90 18.20 -14.99
N THR A 76 -15.91 18.09 -15.83
CA THR A 76 -16.62 16.83 -16.11
C THR A 76 -15.66 15.71 -16.54
N ALA A 77 -14.70 15.99 -17.41
CA ALA A 77 -13.74 14.98 -17.86
C ALA A 77 -12.88 14.41 -16.71
N LEU A 78 -12.44 15.27 -15.78
CA LEU A 78 -11.71 14.83 -14.57
C LEU A 78 -12.65 14.04 -13.62
N VAL A 79 -13.88 14.50 -13.45
CA VAL A 79 -14.87 13.85 -12.60
C VAL A 79 -15.23 12.45 -13.16
N ASP A 80 -15.32 12.31 -14.48
CA ASP A 80 -15.56 11.02 -15.12
C ASP A 80 -14.37 10.04 -14.93
N GLU A 81 -13.15 10.55 -14.84
CA GLU A 81 -12.01 9.73 -14.47
C GLU A 81 -12.13 9.19 -13.04
N PHE A 82 -12.57 10.02 -12.08
CA PHE A 82 -12.88 9.54 -10.73
C PHE A 82 -14.04 8.54 -10.68
N ARG A 83 -15.04 8.64 -11.58
CA ARG A 83 -16.09 7.61 -11.69
C ARG A 83 -15.53 6.24 -12.09
N LYS A 84 -14.49 6.19 -12.92
CA LYS A 84 -13.83 4.92 -13.26
C LYS A 84 -13.24 4.25 -12.02
N ASP A 85 -12.72 5.02 -11.05
CA ASP A 85 -12.20 4.45 -9.79
C ASP A 85 -13.27 3.68 -8.99
N ALA A 86 -14.55 4.01 -9.20
CA ALA A 86 -15.68 3.31 -8.59
C ALA A 86 -16.03 1.98 -9.29
N THR A 87 -15.33 1.61 -10.35
CA THR A 87 -15.59 0.42 -11.18
C THR A 87 -14.35 -0.46 -11.33
N SER A 88 -14.50 -1.60 -12.00
CA SER A 88 -13.37 -2.46 -12.40
C SER A 88 -12.43 -1.80 -13.44
N GLN A 89 -12.81 -0.63 -14.00
CA GLN A 89 -11.97 0.15 -14.92
C GLN A 89 -11.01 1.12 -14.19
N GLY A 90 -11.17 1.29 -12.89
CA GLY A 90 -10.32 2.19 -12.08
C GLY A 90 -8.85 1.77 -12.06
N GLN A 91 -7.96 2.77 -12.01
CA GLN A 91 -6.51 2.54 -12.08
C GLN A 91 -5.99 1.66 -10.94
N MET A 92 -6.55 1.81 -9.75
CA MET A 92 -6.16 1.00 -8.58
C MET A 92 -6.59 -0.47 -8.74
N PHE A 93 -7.78 -0.72 -9.33
CA PHE A 93 -8.24 -2.08 -9.61
C PHE A 93 -7.40 -2.73 -10.72
N LYS A 94 -7.15 -2.02 -11.82
CA LYS A 94 -6.27 -2.47 -12.91
C LYS A 94 -4.86 -2.82 -12.41
N ALA A 95 -4.34 -2.05 -11.46
CA ALA A 95 -3.06 -2.36 -10.83
C ALA A 95 -3.08 -3.69 -10.07
N LEU A 96 -4.19 -4.04 -9.40
CA LEU A 96 -4.35 -5.36 -8.75
C LEU A 96 -4.38 -6.50 -9.77
N GLU A 97 -5.14 -6.35 -10.85
CA GLU A 97 -5.19 -7.33 -11.96
C GLU A 97 -3.80 -7.55 -12.56
N ASN A 98 -3.08 -6.47 -12.87
CA ASN A 98 -1.72 -6.54 -13.43
C ASN A 98 -0.74 -7.23 -12.48
N ARG A 99 -0.81 -6.97 -11.18
CA ARG A 99 0.02 -7.63 -10.16
C ARG A 99 -0.26 -9.12 -10.11
N LEU A 100 -1.53 -9.52 -10.11
CA LEU A 100 -1.94 -10.93 -10.12
C LEU A 100 -1.47 -11.63 -11.40
N SER A 101 -1.65 -10.98 -12.54
CA SER A 101 -1.14 -11.46 -13.84
C SER A 101 0.39 -11.63 -13.80
N THR A 102 1.13 -10.66 -13.26
CA THR A 102 2.60 -10.73 -13.14
C THR A 102 3.05 -11.92 -12.29
N VAL A 103 2.40 -12.18 -11.16
CA VAL A 103 2.70 -13.36 -10.33
C VAL A 103 2.53 -14.66 -11.12
N LYS A 104 1.50 -14.74 -11.96
CA LYS A 104 1.18 -15.95 -12.73
C LYS A 104 2.10 -16.16 -13.94
N THR A 105 2.39 -15.07 -14.66
CA THR A 105 3.07 -15.15 -15.96
C THR A 105 4.56 -14.86 -15.88
N GLN A 106 5.02 -14.19 -14.85
CA GLN A 106 6.41 -13.73 -14.69
C GLN A 106 6.95 -13.95 -13.27
N PRO A 107 6.87 -15.20 -12.72
CA PRO A 107 7.31 -15.48 -11.35
C PRO A 107 8.81 -15.23 -11.14
N ASN A 108 9.61 -15.25 -12.20
CA ASN A 108 11.05 -14.94 -12.19
C ASN A 108 11.37 -13.47 -11.88
N MET A 109 10.40 -12.56 -11.96
CA MET A 109 10.57 -11.17 -11.51
C MET A 109 10.64 -11.04 -9.98
N PHE A 110 10.27 -12.08 -9.25
CA PHE A 110 10.31 -12.10 -7.79
C PHE A 110 11.61 -12.73 -7.29
N ALA A 111 12.12 -12.22 -6.17
CA ALA A 111 13.40 -12.66 -5.62
C ALA A 111 13.42 -14.14 -5.19
N ASN A 112 12.27 -14.69 -4.79
CA ASN A 112 12.10 -16.06 -4.33
C ASN A 112 10.60 -16.39 -4.15
N ASN A 113 10.29 -17.66 -3.86
CA ASN A 113 8.93 -18.14 -3.62
C ASN A 113 8.24 -17.44 -2.44
N GLN A 114 8.98 -17.01 -1.41
CA GLN A 114 8.41 -16.23 -0.31
C GLN A 114 7.89 -14.86 -0.79
N ALA A 115 8.63 -14.20 -1.68
CA ALA A 115 8.19 -12.92 -2.24
C ALA A 115 6.93 -13.07 -3.12
N ILE A 116 6.82 -14.17 -3.87
CA ILE A 116 5.62 -14.53 -4.64
C ILE A 116 4.42 -14.73 -3.71
N TYR A 117 4.61 -15.53 -2.67
CA TYR A 117 3.55 -15.83 -1.70
C TYR A 117 3.09 -14.57 -0.96
N ASP A 118 4.03 -13.74 -0.50
CA ASP A 118 3.73 -12.46 0.16
C ASP A 118 2.94 -11.51 -0.74
N GLU A 119 3.26 -11.48 -2.04
CA GLU A 119 2.53 -10.68 -3.02
C GLU A 119 1.11 -11.19 -3.23
N LEU A 120 0.91 -12.51 -3.37
CA LEU A 120 -0.43 -13.11 -3.46
C LEU A 120 -1.29 -12.79 -2.24
N ILE A 121 -0.72 -12.86 -1.04
CA ILE A 121 -1.41 -12.47 0.20
C ILE A 121 -1.76 -10.98 0.21
N ASN A 122 -0.86 -10.12 -0.27
CA ASN A 122 -1.13 -8.68 -0.38
C ASN A 122 -2.28 -8.41 -1.36
N ILE A 123 -2.29 -9.08 -2.53
CA ILE A 123 -3.36 -8.96 -3.54
C ILE A 123 -4.69 -9.46 -2.97
N TYR A 124 -4.71 -10.62 -2.33
CA TYR A 124 -5.90 -11.19 -1.71
C TYR A 124 -6.52 -10.24 -0.67
N GLN A 125 -5.70 -9.61 0.18
CA GLN A 125 -6.14 -8.63 1.16
C GLN A 125 -6.60 -7.33 0.48
N ALA A 126 -5.87 -6.86 -0.53
CA ALA A 126 -6.22 -5.64 -1.27
C ALA A 126 -7.56 -5.76 -1.99
N ALA A 127 -7.92 -6.97 -2.43
CA ALA A 127 -9.19 -7.28 -3.06
C ALA A 127 -10.35 -7.53 -2.06
N ASP A 128 -10.15 -7.32 -0.76
CA ASP A 128 -11.24 -7.29 0.20
C ASP A 128 -12.12 -6.05 -0.02
N PRO A 129 -13.46 -6.20 -0.24
CA PRO A 129 -14.33 -5.05 -0.55
C PRO A 129 -14.34 -3.97 0.53
N LEU A 130 -14.17 -4.32 1.82
CA LEU A 130 -14.11 -3.34 2.90
C LEU A 130 -12.79 -2.54 2.86
N LEU A 131 -11.67 -3.23 2.67
CA LEU A 131 -10.36 -2.58 2.55
C LEU A 131 -10.26 -1.77 1.27
N TYR A 132 -10.85 -2.25 0.18
CA TYR A 132 -10.91 -1.51 -1.08
C TYR A 132 -11.80 -0.28 -0.98
N SER A 133 -12.95 -0.38 -0.32
CA SER A 133 -13.81 0.76 0.00
C SER A 133 -13.05 1.85 0.77
N ASP A 134 -12.24 1.46 1.76
CA ASP A 134 -11.41 2.41 2.49
C ASP A 134 -10.35 3.07 1.59
N ALA A 135 -9.76 2.32 0.67
CA ALA A 135 -8.79 2.87 -0.28
C ALA A 135 -9.43 3.89 -1.23
N LEU A 136 -10.70 3.71 -1.56
CA LEU A 136 -11.48 4.68 -2.33
C LEU A 136 -11.84 5.95 -1.54
N SER A 137 -11.57 6.03 -0.23
CA SER A 137 -11.78 7.27 0.53
C SER A 137 -10.91 8.43 0.03
N ASP A 138 -9.71 8.15 -0.50
CA ASP A 138 -8.83 9.20 -1.02
C ASP A 138 -9.43 9.89 -2.27
N PRO A 139 -9.80 9.21 -3.37
CA PRO A 139 -10.47 9.86 -4.51
C PRO A 139 -11.84 10.42 -4.16
N LEU A 140 -12.61 9.79 -3.26
CA LEU A 140 -13.88 10.31 -2.78
C LEU A 140 -13.70 11.67 -2.08
N ASN A 141 -12.67 11.81 -1.26
CA ASN A 141 -12.37 13.05 -0.57
C ASN A 141 -11.85 14.16 -1.51
N VAL A 142 -11.28 13.81 -2.67
CA VAL A 142 -11.00 14.78 -3.73
C VAL A 142 -12.31 15.38 -4.25
N LEU A 143 -13.29 14.55 -4.57
CA LEU A 143 -14.62 15.02 -5.02
C LEU A 143 -15.31 15.87 -3.95
N ALA A 144 -15.17 15.50 -2.66
CA ALA A 144 -15.67 16.31 -1.56
C ALA A 144 -15.00 17.71 -1.54
N ASP A 145 -13.66 17.78 -1.71
CA ASP A 145 -12.95 19.05 -1.79
C ASP A 145 -13.34 19.90 -3.02
N MET A 146 -13.61 19.23 -4.14
CA MET A 146 -14.07 19.90 -5.37
C MET A 146 -15.49 20.47 -5.25
N SER A 147 -16.27 20.06 -4.25
CA SER A 147 -17.64 20.53 -4.03
C SER A 147 -17.73 21.87 -3.29
N ASP A 148 -16.62 22.53 -2.97
CA ASP A 148 -16.54 23.77 -2.18
C ASP A 148 -17.18 23.63 -0.77
N GLY A 149 -17.07 22.46 -0.18
CA GLY A 149 -17.53 22.17 1.19
C GLY A 149 -18.98 21.66 1.30
N GLU A 150 -19.70 21.48 0.20
CA GLU A 150 -21.06 20.94 0.21
C GLU A 150 -21.11 19.44 0.55
N LEU A 151 -20.06 18.71 0.18
CA LEU A 151 -19.97 17.27 0.39
C LEU A 151 -18.99 16.95 1.53
N PRO A 152 -19.40 16.12 2.51
CA PRO A 152 -18.51 15.79 3.62
C PRO A 152 -17.40 14.83 3.20
N ARG A 153 -16.22 14.99 3.78
CA ARG A 153 -15.14 14.00 3.67
C ARG A 153 -15.49 12.74 4.47
N VAL A 154 -15.00 11.59 4.01
CA VAL A 154 -15.16 10.30 4.68
C VAL A 154 -13.82 9.77 5.18
N ASN A 155 -13.81 9.12 6.34
CA ASN A 155 -12.65 8.43 6.93
C ASN A 155 -11.36 9.27 6.98
N SER A 156 -11.46 10.61 7.00
CA SER A 156 -10.31 11.50 7.04
C SER A 156 -10.38 12.46 8.21
N LEU A 157 -9.21 12.87 8.68
CA LEU A 157 -9.13 14.01 9.61
C LEU A 157 -9.53 15.30 8.90
N SER A 158 -10.14 16.22 9.64
CA SER A 158 -10.32 17.59 9.12
C SER A 158 -8.95 18.24 8.84
N LYS A 159 -8.92 19.24 7.95
CA LYS A 159 -7.68 19.99 7.68
C LYS A 159 -7.07 20.56 8.96
N THR A 160 -7.90 21.06 9.87
CA THR A 160 -7.47 21.61 11.16
C THR A 160 -6.87 20.55 12.07
N GLN A 161 -7.48 19.38 12.18
CA GLN A 161 -6.94 18.27 12.97
C GLN A 161 -5.64 17.73 12.38
N SER A 162 -5.55 17.62 11.06
CA SER A 162 -4.34 17.17 10.38
C SER A 162 -3.18 18.16 10.60
N LYS A 163 -3.45 19.47 10.52
CA LYS A 163 -2.46 20.51 10.82
C LYS A 163 -1.95 20.44 12.26
N LYS A 164 -2.84 20.23 13.23
CA LYS A 164 -2.45 20.06 14.64
C LYS A 164 -1.62 18.79 14.87
N ALA A 165 -1.93 17.70 14.16
CA ALA A 165 -1.26 16.42 14.35
C ALA A 165 0.18 16.40 13.82
N ASN A 166 0.47 17.05 12.69
CA ASN A 166 1.75 16.93 12.01
C ASN A 166 2.22 18.18 11.24
N ASN A 167 1.66 19.35 11.52
CA ASN A 167 1.89 20.59 10.75
C ASN A 167 1.56 20.44 9.26
N ALA A 168 0.53 19.65 8.92
CA ALA A 168 0.13 19.43 7.54
C ALA A 168 -0.06 20.75 6.79
N GLN A 169 0.49 20.81 5.58
CA GLN A 169 0.30 21.94 4.67
C GLN A 169 -0.84 21.63 3.71
N ASP A 170 -1.49 22.67 3.21
CA ASP A 170 -2.46 22.54 2.13
C ASP A 170 -1.72 22.63 0.79
N PHE A 171 -1.64 21.50 0.09
CA PHE A 171 -1.06 21.40 -1.26
C PHE A 171 -2.15 21.53 -2.35
N GLY A 172 -3.35 21.89 -1.99
CA GLY A 172 -4.49 22.01 -2.88
C GLY A 172 -5.37 20.77 -2.94
N THR A 173 -6.38 20.81 -3.77
CA THR A 173 -7.30 19.68 -3.99
C THR A 173 -6.53 18.50 -4.57
N GLY A 174 -6.85 17.28 -4.11
CA GLY A 174 -6.16 16.08 -4.57
C GLY A 174 -4.87 15.74 -3.85
N GLN A 175 -4.46 16.53 -2.88
CA GLN A 175 -3.24 16.28 -2.10
C GLN A 175 -3.18 14.87 -1.47
N GLN A 176 -4.32 14.29 -1.15
CA GLN A 176 -4.42 12.92 -0.60
C GLN A 176 -4.04 11.83 -1.61
N LEU A 177 -4.06 12.12 -2.92
CA LEU A 177 -3.63 11.21 -3.97
C LEU A 177 -2.13 11.26 -4.24
N ILE A 178 -1.45 12.33 -3.79
CA ILE A 178 0.01 12.46 -3.96
C ILE A 178 0.70 11.32 -3.23
N GLY A 179 1.63 10.67 -3.94
CA GLY A 179 2.35 9.50 -3.45
C GLY A 179 1.69 8.16 -3.78
N ASN A 180 0.43 8.14 -4.24
CA ASN A 180 -0.23 6.93 -4.71
C ASN A 180 0.07 6.67 -6.20
N PRO A 181 0.78 5.58 -6.55
CA PRO A 181 1.20 5.31 -7.92
C PRO A 181 0.06 5.00 -8.90
N SER A 182 -1.18 4.95 -8.45
CA SER A 182 -2.34 4.87 -9.34
C SER A 182 -2.66 6.21 -10.01
N TYR A 183 -2.22 7.34 -9.44
CA TYR A 183 -2.58 8.68 -9.90
C TYR A 183 -1.40 9.48 -10.44
N GLY A 184 -0.17 9.03 -10.20
CA GLY A 184 1.02 9.74 -10.65
C GLY A 184 2.31 9.05 -10.20
N ASN A 185 3.44 9.71 -10.43
CA ASN A 185 4.73 9.24 -9.98
C ASN A 185 5.65 10.39 -9.54
N TRP A 186 6.67 10.05 -8.76
CA TRP A 186 7.74 10.96 -8.42
C TRP A 186 8.79 10.99 -9.52
N GLN A 187 8.97 12.13 -10.18
CA GLN A 187 9.99 12.38 -11.17
C GLN A 187 11.14 13.18 -10.57
N THR A 188 12.38 12.81 -10.89
CA THR A 188 13.56 13.54 -10.42
C THR A 188 13.98 14.55 -11.48
N GLY A 189 14.00 15.83 -11.12
CA GLY A 189 14.49 16.90 -11.98
C GLY A 189 16.01 16.94 -12.06
N SER A 190 16.55 17.77 -12.96
CA SER A 190 17.98 17.97 -13.17
C SER A 190 18.74 18.42 -11.91
N ASN A 191 18.06 19.13 -11.01
CA ASN A 191 18.59 19.57 -9.71
C ASN A 191 18.56 18.47 -8.61
N GLY A 192 18.25 17.22 -8.97
CA GLY A 192 18.17 16.09 -8.02
C GLY A 192 16.94 16.08 -7.12
N MET A 193 16.06 17.11 -7.17
CA MET A 193 14.79 17.12 -6.41
C MET A 193 13.74 16.28 -7.13
N SER A 194 12.94 15.54 -6.36
CA SER A 194 11.83 14.77 -6.89
C SER A 194 10.52 15.54 -6.71
N PHE A 195 9.74 15.62 -7.79
CA PHE A 195 8.46 16.29 -7.86
C PHE A 195 7.36 15.31 -8.26
N TRP A 196 6.14 15.57 -7.78
CA TRP A 196 4.97 14.78 -8.17
C TRP A 196 4.52 15.13 -9.58
N ALA A 197 4.38 14.11 -10.43
CA ALA A 197 3.82 14.20 -11.77
C ALA A 197 2.54 13.36 -11.86
N TRP A 198 1.44 14.01 -12.21
CA TRP A 198 0.14 13.39 -12.36
C TRP A 198 0.03 12.63 -13.69
N TYR A 199 -0.79 11.56 -13.72
CA TYR A 199 -1.10 10.84 -14.94
C TYR A 199 -2.36 11.37 -15.62
N GLY A 200 -2.39 11.35 -16.96
CA GLY A 200 -3.58 11.57 -17.77
C GLY A 200 -4.43 12.78 -17.34
N MET A 201 -5.73 12.57 -17.19
CA MET A 201 -6.66 13.63 -16.78
C MET A 201 -6.43 14.16 -15.36
N TYR A 202 -5.76 13.42 -14.51
CA TYR A 202 -5.37 13.94 -13.19
C TYR A 202 -4.35 15.08 -13.28
N SER A 203 -3.67 15.28 -14.43
CA SER A 203 -2.77 16.42 -14.65
C SER A 203 -3.47 17.78 -14.51
N VAL A 204 -4.76 17.84 -14.85
CA VAL A 204 -5.63 19.03 -14.66
C VAL A 204 -5.62 19.51 -13.21
N MET A 205 -5.44 18.61 -12.24
CA MET A 205 -5.32 18.98 -10.83
C MET A 205 -4.07 19.82 -10.56
N GLY A 206 -2.96 19.52 -11.24
CA GLY A 206 -1.74 20.32 -11.16
C GLY A 206 -1.92 21.74 -11.68
N ASP A 207 -2.68 21.89 -12.76
CA ASP A 207 -2.95 23.18 -13.37
C ASP A 207 -3.96 24.00 -12.56
N LEU A 208 -5.01 23.35 -12.03
CA LEU A 208 -6.03 24.01 -11.22
C LEU A 208 -5.52 24.50 -9.86
N PHE A 209 -4.56 23.78 -9.26
CA PHE A 209 -4.10 24.05 -7.90
C PHE A 209 -2.66 24.57 -7.83
N GLY A 210 -2.04 24.80 -8.99
CA GLY A 210 -0.94 25.74 -9.24
C GLY A 210 0.37 25.52 -8.49
N ARG A 211 0.57 24.43 -7.75
CA ARG A 211 1.80 24.23 -7.01
C ARG A 211 2.47 22.89 -7.31
N ARG A 212 3.69 22.99 -7.85
CA ARG A 212 4.55 21.81 -8.03
C ARG A 212 5.00 21.26 -6.68
N THR A 213 4.53 20.08 -6.29
CA THR A 213 4.82 19.47 -5.00
C THR A 213 6.14 18.71 -5.04
N SER A 214 7.12 19.14 -4.23
CA SER A 214 8.38 18.40 -4.05
C SER A 214 8.21 17.26 -3.04
N TYR A 215 8.99 16.17 -3.20
CA TYR A 215 8.94 15.04 -2.26
C TYR A 215 9.31 15.46 -0.83
N ASN A 216 10.31 16.34 -0.69
CA ASN A 216 10.80 16.76 0.61
C ASN A 216 9.77 17.59 1.39
N ASP A 217 9.05 18.51 0.71
CA ASP A 217 8.01 19.34 1.33
C ASP A 217 6.80 18.50 1.69
N TRP A 218 6.31 17.70 0.75
CA TRP A 218 5.21 16.77 0.95
C TRP A 218 5.55 15.75 2.04
N GLY A 219 6.74 15.14 1.96
CA GLY A 219 7.20 14.15 2.94
C GLY A 219 7.26 14.68 4.36
N ARG A 220 7.50 15.98 4.55
CA ARG A 220 7.59 16.62 5.88
C ARG A 220 6.21 16.90 6.50
N SER A 221 5.23 17.29 5.70
CA SER A 221 4.00 17.92 6.20
C SER A 221 2.73 17.55 5.43
N ARG A 222 2.71 16.33 4.81
CA ARG A 222 1.54 15.85 4.10
C ARG A 222 0.32 15.66 5.00
N ASN A 223 -0.85 15.82 4.43
CA ASN A 223 -2.11 15.50 5.08
C ASN A 223 -2.35 13.99 5.17
N TYR A 224 -3.43 13.64 5.90
CA TYR A 224 -3.94 12.27 5.93
C TYR A 224 -4.25 11.77 4.52
N SER A 225 -3.89 10.53 4.26
CA SER A 225 -4.29 9.76 3.08
C SER A 225 -4.37 8.30 3.49
N TYR A 226 -5.46 7.62 3.13
CA TYR A 226 -5.58 6.19 3.41
C TYR A 226 -4.45 5.39 2.78
N TYR A 227 -4.15 5.67 1.51
CA TYR A 227 -3.07 4.99 0.81
C TYR A 227 -1.72 5.16 1.54
N ASN A 228 -1.33 6.39 1.82
CA ASN A 228 -0.01 6.67 2.40
C ASN A 228 0.12 6.20 3.86
N ASP A 229 -0.97 6.19 4.62
CA ASP A 229 -0.95 5.82 6.04
C ASP A 229 -1.19 4.32 6.28
N TYR A 230 -2.03 3.68 5.47
CA TYR A 230 -2.47 2.29 5.68
C TYR A 230 -2.36 1.39 4.44
N GLY A 231 -2.67 1.93 3.27
CA GLY A 231 -2.88 1.16 2.05
C GLY A 231 -1.61 0.82 1.27
N ARG A 232 -0.53 1.54 1.49
CA ARG A 232 0.68 1.50 0.65
C ARG A 232 1.17 0.08 0.33
N THR A 233 1.27 -0.79 1.33
CA THR A 233 1.78 -2.15 1.15
C THR A 233 0.80 -3.08 0.41
N ARG A 234 -0.49 -2.76 0.42
CA ARG A 234 -1.53 -3.53 -0.25
C ARG A 234 -1.72 -3.11 -1.70
N TYR A 235 -1.67 -1.80 -1.96
CA TYR A 235 -2.00 -1.20 -3.25
C TYR A 235 -0.78 -0.78 -4.07
N SER A 236 0.42 -1.21 -3.69
CA SER A 236 1.64 -1.03 -4.49
C SER A 236 2.28 -2.37 -4.82
N SER A 237 2.86 -2.46 -6.02
CA SER A 237 3.71 -3.58 -6.39
C SER A 237 5.04 -3.57 -5.62
N PRO A 238 5.77 -4.69 -5.54
CA PRO A 238 7.09 -4.72 -4.92
C PRO A 238 8.09 -3.71 -5.52
N SER A 239 8.03 -3.47 -6.84
CA SER A 239 8.88 -2.50 -7.53
C SER A 239 8.53 -1.05 -7.14
N GLN A 240 7.24 -0.72 -7.07
CA GLN A 240 6.76 0.59 -6.60
C GLN A 240 7.19 0.86 -5.16
N LEU A 241 7.06 -0.13 -4.27
CA LEU A 241 7.52 -0.03 -2.89
C LEU A 241 9.03 0.18 -2.79
N LYS A 242 9.82 -0.51 -3.63
CA LYS A 242 11.27 -0.31 -3.70
C LYS A 242 11.61 1.11 -4.11
N THR A 243 10.93 1.66 -5.11
CA THR A 243 11.12 3.04 -5.58
C THR A 243 10.76 4.05 -4.49
N GLN A 244 9.60 3.89 -3.84
CA GLN A 244 9.18 4.76 -2.73
C GLN A 244 10.17 4.72 -1.54
N ASN A 245 10.68 3.54 -1.20
CA ASN A 245 11.68 3.40 -0.13
C ASN A 245 13.02 4.07 -0.50
N LYS A 246 13.44 4.01 -1.78
CA LYS A 246 14.63 4.73 -2.25
C LYS A 246 14.47 6.26 -2.12
N LEU A 247 13.30 6.78 -2.47
CA LEU A 247 12.98 8.20 -2.33
C LEU A 247 13.00 8.64 -0.86
N ASP A 248 12.35 7.88 0.01
CA ASP A 248 12.30 8.17 1.44
C ASP A 248 13.71 8.15 2.08
N THR A 249 14.54 7.17 1.71
CA THR A 249 15.95 7.10 2.14
C THR A 249 16.77 8.27 1.62
N ARG A 250 16.58 8.69 0.36
CA ARG A 250 17.26 9.87 -0.21
C ARG A 250 16.87 11.14 0.52
N ALA A 251 15.58 11.32 0.80
CA ALA A 251 15.08 12.44 1.57
C ALA A 251 15.67 12.46 2.99
N SER A 252 15.67 11.33 3.71
CA SER A 252 16.29 11.21 5.02
C SER A 252 17.75 11.68 5.00
N LYS A 253 18.56 11.14 4.09
CA LYS A 253 19.97 11.55 3.94
C LYS A 253 20.14 13.03 3.68
N SER A 254 19.27 13.63 2.87
CA SER A 254 19.28 15.07 2.57
C SER A 254 18.92 15.94 3.78
N PHE A 255 18.10 15.44 4.70
CA PHE A 255 17.81 16.13 5.96
C PHE A 255 18.95 15.98 6.97
N ASP A 256 19.48 14.76 7.10
CA ASP A 256 20.59 14.44 8.01
C ASP A 256 21.84 15.26 7.66
N SER A 257 22.16 15.40 6.36
CA SER A 257 23.31 16.23 5.89
C SER A 257 23.19 17.72 6.23
N ARG A 258 21.97 18.19 6.53
CA ARG A 258 21.68 19.59 6.94
C ARG A 258 21.43 19.70 8.44
N GLY A 259 21.70 18.67 9.24
CA GLY A 259 21.43 18.64 10.68
C GLY A 259 19.95 18.75 11.05
N LYS A 260 19.04 18.42 10.10
CA LYS A 260 17.59 18.52 10.30
C LYS A 260 16.97 17.15 10.59
N LYS A 261 16.07 17.09 11.56
CA LYS A 261 15.32 15.87 11.86
C LYS A 261 14.40 15.52 10.69
N TYR A 262 14.43 14.26 10.25
CA TYR A 262 13.55 13.71 9.24
C TYR A 262 12.48 12.83 9.86
N THR A 263 11.24 12.96 9.36
CA THR A 263 10.14 12.05 9.66
C THR A 263 9.64 11.47 8.35
N SER A 264 9.72 10.15 8.19
CA SER A 264 9.27 9.49 6.96
C SER A 264 7.85 9.89 6.59
N ALA A 265 7.62 10.11 5.29
CA ALA A 265 6.30 10.37 4.74
C ALA A 265 5.29 9.24 5.06
N TYR A 266 5.79 8.03 5.31
CA TYR A 266 5.01 6.83 5.57
C TYR A 266 4.99 6.42 7.06
N SER A 267 5.38 7.32 7.95
CA SER A 267 5.35 7.07 9.40
C SER A 267 3.93 6.99 9.92
N LYS A 268 3.59 5.89 10.60
CA LYS A 268 2.26 5.66 11.17
C LYS A 268 1.82 6.70 12.22
N ASN A 269 2.77 7.36 12.87
CA ASN A 269 2.49 8.33 13.93
C ASN A 269 2.24 9.74 13.39
N ARG A 270 2.25 9.90 12.07
CA ARG A 270 2.23 11.23 11.44
C ARG A 270 0.85 11.89 11.49
N THR A 271 -0.21 11.14 11.22
CA THR A 271 -1.56 11.66 10.98
C THR A 271 -2.59 11.23 12.02
N GLY A 272 -2.18 10.46 13.02
CA GLY A 272 -3.11 9.85 13.98
C GLY A 272 -3.91 8.71 13.35
N SER A 273 -3.85 7.53 13.97
CA SER A 273 -4.55 6.32 13.51
C SER A 273 -6.06 6.33 13.83
N SER A 274 -6.58 7.42 14.39
CA SER A 274 -7.97 7.52 14.87
C SER A 274 -9.00 7.83 13.78
N SER A 275 -8.56 8.16 12.56
CA SER A 275 -9.45 8.53 11.45
C SER A 275 -10.13 7.35 10.75
N LEU A 276 -9.68 6.10 11.00
CA LEU A 276 -10.34 4.92 10.45
C LEU A 276 -11.64 4.61 11.18
N SER A 277 -12.68 4.26 10.43
CA SER A 277 -13.92 3.73 10.99
C SER A 277 -13.69 2.43 11.79
N SER A 278 -14.62 2.05 12.66
CA SER A 278 -14.55 0.78 13.40
C SER A 278 -14.51 -0.43 12.45
N GLN A 279 -15.28 -0.37 11.35
CA GLN A 279 -15.29 -1.41 10.32
C GLN A 279 -13.93 -1.54 9.64
N SER A 280 -13.31 -0.41 9.25
CA SER A 280 -11.96 -0.38 8.69
C SER A 280 -10.91 -0.94 9.64
N LYS A 281 -11.00 -0.60 10.92
CA LYS A 281 -10.09 -1.13 11.95
C LYS A 281 -10.24 -2.65 12.08
N THR A 282 -11.46 -3.15 12.09
CA THR A 282 -11.76 -4.59 12.16
C THR A 282 -11.24 -5.31 10.91
N ALA A 283 -11.52 -4.79 9.71
CA ALA A 283 -11.05 -5.38 8.46
C ALA A 283 -9.52 -5.41 8.38
N GLN A 284 -8.83 -4.35 8.80
CA GLN A 284 -7.37 -4.33 8.86
C GLN A 284 -6.80 -5.31 9.89
N THR A 285 -7.45 -5.44 11.04
CA THR A 285 -7.04 -6.42 12.05
C THR A 285 -7.19 -7.84 11.53
N SER A 286 -8.31 -8.15 10.88
CA SER A 286 -8.55 -9.45 10.25
C SER A 286 -7.53 -9.75 9.15
N ALA A 287 -7.25 -8.78 8.26
CA ALA A 287 -6.22 -8.91 7.23
C ALA A 287 -4.82 -9.15 7.81
N ASN A 288 -4.47 -8.47 8.90
CA ASN A 288 -3.18 -8.67 9.58
C ASN A 288 -3.09 -10.04 10.27
N ARG A 289 -4.18 -10.54 10.87
CA ARG A 289 -4.24 -11.90 11.44
C ARG A 289 -4.10 -12.95 10.34
N PHE A 290 -4.81 -12.80 9.22
CA PHE A 290 -4.68 -13.69 8.08
C PHE A 290 -3.24 -13.77 7.59
N ARG A 291 -2.56 -12.64 7.44
CA ARG A 291 -1.15 -12.59 7.07
C ARG A 291 -0.24 -13.30 8.08
N SER A 292 -0.47 -13.13 9.39
CA SER A 292 0.33 -13.78 10.43
C SER A 292 0.10 -15.28 10.52
N SER A 293 -1.12 -15.77 10.25
CA SER A 293 -1.45 -17.19 10.25
C SER A 293 -0.94 -17.93 9.01
N SER A 294 -0.88 -17.23 7.86
CA SER A 294 -0.45 -17.82 6.59
C SER A 294 1.07 -17.84 6.41
N VAL A 295 1.79 -16.98 7.11
CA VAL A 295 3.26 -16.92 7.11
C VAL A 295 3.80 -17.60 8.36
N ASN A 296 4.16 -18.86 8.28
CA ASN A 296 5.01 -19.46 9.33
C ASN A 296 6.27 -18.60 9.48
N LYS A 297 6.51 -18.12 10.67
CA LYS A 297 7.58 -17.26 11.24
C LYS A 297 8.92 -17.08 10.49
N SER A 298 9.03 -17.39 9.21
CA SER A 298 10.16 -16.99 8.41
C SER A 298 10.06 -15.48 8.19
N LYS A 299 10.96 -14.73 8.80
CA LYS A 299 11.10 -13.28 8.61
C LYS A 299 11.24 -13.02 7.12
N SER A 300 10.17 -12.58 6.45
CA SER A 300 10.23 -12.24 5.04
C SER A 300 11.28 -11.13 4.84
N SER A 301 11.95 -11.13 3.71
CA SER A 301 12.90 -10.08 3.35
C SER A 301 12.26 -8.68 3.47
N TYR A 302 10.95 -8.60 3.29
CA TYR A 302 10.13 -7.41 3.46
C TYR A 302 9.98 -6.99 4.94
N SER A 303 9.88 -7.95 5.87
CA SER A 303 9.90 -7.70 7.31
C SER A 303 11.26 -7.18 7.79
N LYS A 304 12.37 -7.60 7.16
CA LYS A 304 13.70 -7.07 7.43
C LYS A 304 13.84 -5.58 7.09
N TYR A 305 13.24 -5.13 5.99
CA TYR A 305 13.18 -3.70 5.64
C TYR A 305 12.36 -2.89 6.65
N LYS A 306 11.25 -3.45 7.13
CA LYS A 306 10.40 -2.79 8.13
C LYS A 306 11.05 -2.75 9.51
N SER A 307 11.82 -3.77 9.90
CA SER A 307 12.50 -3.82 11.19
C SER A 307 13.76 -2.95 11.23
N LYS A 308 14.52 -2.84 10.14
CA LYS A 308 15.69 -1.94 10.07
C LYS A 308 15.29 -0.46 10.15
N ASN A 309 14.15 -0.07 9.57
CA ASN A 309 13.65 1.29 9.66
C ASN A 309 12.86 1.57 10.98
N ALA A 310 12.48 0.53 11.71
CA ALA A 310 11.81 0.66 13.01
C ALA A 310 12.80 0.68 14.20
N SER A 311 14.06 0.29 13.99
CA SER A 311 15.05 0.18 15.06
C SER A 311 15.78 1.48 15.40
N PHE A 312 15.37 2.62 14.82
CA PHE A 312 15.80 3.95 15.31
C PHE A 312 14.98 4.47 16.51
N ARG A 313 14.18 3.65 17.15
CA ARG A 313 13.70 3.97 18.49
C ARG A 313 14.73 3.50 19.49
N ASN A 314 15.49 4.46 19.97
CA ASN A 314 16.34 4.40 21.15
C ASN A 314 15.65 3.63 22.28
N SER A 315 16.10 2.40 22.54
CA SER A 315 15.68 1.57 23.67
C SER A 315 16.56 1.82 24.91
N SER A 316 17.20 2.99 24.99
CA SER A 316 18.05 3.36 26.12
C SER A 316 17.74 4.75 26.64
N SER A 317 16.64 4.86 27.39
CA SER A 317 16.51 5.88 28.44
C SER A 317 15.70 5.36 29.60
N ASN A 318 16.22 4.32 30.25
CA ASN A 318 15.95 4.08 31.66
C ASN A 318 16.89 4.99 32.48
N THR A 319 16.56 6.27 32.58
CA THR A 319 17.08 7.14 33.61
C THR A 319 15.95 7.44 34.58
N SER A 320 15.66 6.47 35.43
CA SER A 320 15.05 6.73 36.73
C SER A 320 16.13 7.35 37.63
N ARG A 321 16.28 8.67 37.60
CA ARG A 321 16.97 9.40 38.68
C ARG A 321 15.95 9.66 39.77
N GLY A 322 16.00 8.80 40.80
CA GLY A 322 15.34 9.03 42.05
C GLY A 322 15.80 10.35 42.67
N PHE A 323 14.85 11.19 43.06
CA PHE A 323 15.07 12.36 43.88
C PHE A 323 15.56 11.89 45.27
N ARG A 324 16.82 12.09 45.59
CA ARG A 324 17.30 12.06 46.98
C ARG A 324 16.98 13.43 47.61
N ARG A 325 16.04 13.44 48.55
CA ARG A 325 15.92 14.52 49.54
C ARG A 325 17.17 14.50 50.42
N GLY A 326 17.97 15.56 50.40
CA GLY A 326 18.96 15.88 51.41
C GLY A 326 18.33 16.74 52.50
N LYS A 327 18.73 16.44 53.71
CA LYS A 327 18.47 17.24 54.92
C LYS A 327 18.99 18.65 54.76
#